data_b17bfea6cc4efc936ea9d3a384bc67fb
#
_entry.id   b17bfea6cc4efc936ea9d3a384bc67fb
#
_cell.length_a   1.000
_cell.length_b   1.000
_cell.length_c   1.000
_cell.angle_alpha   90.00
_cell.angle_beta   90.00
_cell.angle_gamma   90.00
#
_symmetry.space_group_name_H-M   'P 1'
#
loop_
_entity.id
_entity.type
_entity.pdbx_description
1 polymer ?
#
loop_
_entity_poly.entity_id
_entity_poly.type
_entity_poly.pdbx_seq_one_letter_code
_entity_poly.pdbx_strand_id
1 'polypeptide(L)'
;MLATRRYEYLEFDRIAIHPSIGNHRQVSISKVDHLEKDILKNGLLEPLVVWERSQGEYFLVGGFHRSEAIKQIRAKNPGYFDRVDVRVVAGEPDEIKALNLKLNADRLDTKITDYFETVVYLNNANWSPERIAEFLDKSTSWIEEIIRFAPMINTQMHQKLENGELSWNRAKEIIQRTLQAPLGQEVAVLQEELTKQQSRTVRPLNYRSALGHFNKIKQSNPHTTYTLRVDELSSLLKVLQGKGYNDEDLNTVKSLFPDLLQKEKAPRAS
;
A
#
# COMPACT_ATOMS: atom_id res chain seq x y z
N MET A 1 -10.36 -25.32 1.76
CA MET A 1 -10.77 -24.22 2.67
C MET A 1 -9.58 -23.82 3.51
N LEU A 2 -9.20 -22.54 3.47
CA LEU A 2 -8.08 -21.99 4.23
C LEU A 2 -8.30 -22.17 5.74
N ALA A 3 -7.33 -22.75 6.43
CA ALA A 3 -7.40 -22.95 7.88
C ALA A 3 -6.00 -22.78 8.50
N THR A 4 -5.98 -22.19 9.71
CA THR A 4 -4.82 -22.32 10.59
C THR A 4 -4.84 -23.71 11.19
N ARG A 5 -3.82 -24.51 10.93
CA ARG A 5 -3.71 -25.87 11.49
C ARG A 5 -3.17 -25.86 12.90
N ARG A 6 -2.06 -25.18 13.13
CA ARG A 6 -1.34 -25.18 14.40
C ARG A 6 -0.32 -24.05 14.49
N TYR A 7 0.17 -23.83 15.70
CA TYR A 7 1.42 -23.13 15.95
C TYR A 7 2.50 -24.17 16.24
N GLU A 8 3.69 -23.97 15.69
CA GLU A 8 4.78 -24.93 15.76
C GLU A 8 6.12 -24.20 15.89
N TYR A 9 7.09 -24.86 16.56
CA TYR A 9 8.47 -24.43 16.64
C TYR A 9 9.27 -25.21 15.60
N LEU A 10 9.49 -24.61 14.44
CA LEU A 10 10.00 -25.26 13.23
C LEU A 10 11.47 -24.87 12.97
N GLU A 11 12.26 -25.82 12.46
CA GLU A 11 13.59 -25.51 11.94
C GLU A 11 13.51 -24.50 10.81
N PHE A 12 14.28 -23.40 10.94
CA PHE A 12 14.18 -22.28 9.99
C PHE A 12 14.56 -22.69 8.55
N ASP A 13 15.53 -23.60 8.41
CA ASP A 13 16.01 -24.08 7.12
C ASP A 13 14.99 -24.95 6.36
N ARG A 14 13.93 -25.42 7.03
CA ARG A 14 12.81 -26.13 6.39
C ARG A 14 11.80 -25.18 5.72
N ILE A 15 11.93 -23.86 5.93
CA ILE A 15 11.01 -22.88 5.38
C ILE A 15 11.56 -22.39 4.03
N ALA A 16 10.92 -22.82 2.94
CA ALA A 16 11.29 -22.43 1.59
C ALA A 16 10.47 -21.20 1.11
N ILE A 17 10.90 -20.60 0.02
CA ILE A 17 10.13 -19.57 -0.70
C ILE A 17 9.46 -20.23 -1.90
N HIS A 18 8.15 -20.12 -2.00
CA HIS A 18 7.39 -20.63 -3.13
C HIS A 18 7.48 -19.67 -4.32
N PRO A 19 7.76 -20.13 -5.56
CA PRO A 19 7.91 -19.24 -6.72
C PRO A 19 6.69 -18.35 -7.01
N SER A 20 5.50 -18.89 -6.81
CA SER A 20 4.22 -18.17 -7.10
C SER A 20 3.61 -17.46 -5.89
N ILE A 21 4.18 -17.65 -4.68
CA ILE A 21 3.71 -17.07 -3.43
C ILE A 21 4.90 -16.31 -2.83
N GLY A 22 5.34 -15.30 -3.55
CA GLY A 22 6.49 -14.50 -3.15
C GLY A 22 6.09 -13.25 -2.39
N ASN A 23 7.10 -12.53 -1.92
CA ASN A 23 6.87 -11.18 -1.44
C ASN A 23 6.62 -10.28 -2.65
N HIS A 24 5.41 -9.73 -2.77
CA HIS A 24 5.05 -8.79 -3.85
C HIS A 24 5.85 -7.47 -3.78
N ARG A 25 6.61 -7.25 -2.72
CA ARG A 25 7.40 -6.05 -2.50
C ARG A 25 8.87 -6.39 -2.32
N GLN A 26 9.72 -5.48 -2.76
CA GLN A 26 11.13 -5.55 -2.44
C GLN A 26 11.32 -5.47 -0.92
N VAL A 27 12.17 -6.32 -0.37
CA VAL A 27 12.53 -6.31 1.05
C VAL A 27 13.31 -5.03 1.32
N SER A 28 12.78 -4.16 2.19
CA SER A 28 13.45 -2.92 2.57
C SER A 28 14.60 -3.21 3.54
N ILE A 29 15.81 -2.86 3.15
CA ILE A 29 17.02 -3.05 3.97
C ILE A 29 16.87 -2.35 5.31
N SER A 30 16.45 -1.09 5.34
CA SER A 30 16.27 -0.33 6.58
C SER A 30 15.27 -0.96 7.55
N LYS A 31 14.22 -1.59 7.02
CA LYS A 31 13.23 -2.31 7.82
C LYS A 31 13.79 -3.64 8.35
N VAL A 32 14.59 -4.33 7.56
CA VAL A 32 15.28 -5.55 7.99
C VAL A 32 16.26 -5.25 9.11
N ASP A 33 17.09 -4.20 8.99
CA ASP A 33 18.05 -3.78 10.01
C ASP A 33 17.37 -3.37 11.33
N HIS A 34 16.19 -2.72 11.23
CA HIS A 34 15.39 -2.39 12.41
C HIS A 34 14.86 -3.66 13.08
N LEU A 35 14.29 -4.57 12.31
CA LEU A 35 13.77 -5.84 12.80
C LEU A 35 14.87 -6.76 13.35
N GLU A 36 16.07 -6.77 12.77
CA GLU A 36 17.23 -7.49 13.32
C GLU A 36 17.50 -7.07 14.76
N LYS A 37 17.60 -5.75 15.00
CA LYS A 37 17.85 -5.19 16.36
C LYS A 37 16.71 -5.51 17.32
N ASP A 38 15.48 -5.40 16.85
CA ASP A 38 14.30 -5.67 17.67
C ASP A 38 14.20 -7.15 18.04
N ILE A 39 14.39 -8.06 17.08
CA ILE A 39 14.33 -9.50 17.29
C ILE A 39 15.48 -9.99 18.21
N LEU A 40 16.67 -9.41 18.09
CA LEU A 40 17.78 -9.73 19.00
C LEU A 40 17.48 -9.28 20.43
N LYS A 41 16.78 -8.16 20.62
CA LYS A 41 16.46 -7.61 21.94
C LYS A 41 15.25 -8.27 22.57
N ASN A 42 14.18 -8.47 21.83
CA ASN A 42 12.86 -8.82 22.33
C ASN A 42 12.40 -10.24 21.92
N GLY A 43 13.18 -10.95 21.09
CA GLY A 43 12.75 -12.20 20.49
C GLY A 43 11.80 -12.02 19.30
N LEU A 44 11.38 -13.11 18.70
CA LEU A 44 10.40 -13.11 17.61
C LEU A 44 8.98 -13.00 18.20
N LEU A 45 8.49 -11.78 18.39
CA LEU A 45 7.19 -11.53 19.03
C LEU A 45 5.99 -12.01 18.19
N GLU A 46 6.10 -11.93 16.86
CA GLU A 46 5.08 -12.42 15.95
C GLU A 46 5.62 -13.60 15.13
N PRO A 47 4.95 -14.74 15.11
CA PRO A 47 5.38 -15.92 14.37
C PRO A 47 5.43 -15.64 12.86
N LEU A 48 6.26 -16.37 12.13
CA LEU A 48 6.19 -16.42 10.68
C LEU A 48 4.93 -17.18 10.26
N VAL A 49 4.34 -16.82 9.11
CA VAL A 49 3.21 -17.56 8.56
C VAL A 49 3.74 -18.48 7.47
N VAL A 50 3.53 -19.78 7.61
CA VAL A 50 4.00 -20.79 6.67
C VAL A 50 2.84 -21.64 6.16
N TRP A 51 2.87 -21.98 4.88
CA TRP A 51 1.97 -22.92 4.25
C TRP A 51 2.57 -24.33 4.26
N GLU A 52 1.87 -25.28 4.84
CA GLU A 52 2.19 -26.68 4.70
C GLU A 52 1.45 -27.24 3.47
N ARG A 53 2.18 -27.32 2.34
CA ARG A 53 1.62 -27.82 1.08
C ARG A 53 1.42 -29.35 1.13
N SER A 54 2.41 -30.04 1.61
CA SER A 54 2.40 -31.48 1.89
C SER A 54 3.10 -31.72 3.22
N GLN A 55 2.98 -32.92 3.76
CA GLN A 55 3.56 -33.25 5.05
C GLN A 55 5.07 -32.94 5.09
N GLY A 56 5.42 -31.95 5.89
CA GLY A 56 6.82 -31.55 6.08
C GLY A 56 7.38 -30.58 5.03
N GLU A 57 6.59 -30.14 4.05
CA GLU A 57 6.96 -29.15 3.04
C GLU A 57 6.36 -27.80 3.39
N TYR A 58 7.20 -26.85 3.82
CA TYR A 58 6.77 -25.56 4.35
C TYR A 58 7.25 -24.42 3.45
N PHE A 59 6.31 -23.52 3.10
CA PHE A 59 6.59 -22.32 2.33
C PHE A 59 6.21 -21.08 3.11
N LEU A 60 7.06 -20.05 3.07
CA LEU A 60 6.78 -18.76 3.69
C LEU A 60 5.64 -18.04 2.98
N VAL A 61 4.61 -17.64 3.73
CA VAL A 61 3.43 -16.89 3.25
C VAL A 61 3.41 -15.48 3.81
N GLY A 62 3.90 -15.28 5.02
CA GLY A 62 3.94 -13.96 5.67
C GLY A 62 5.13 -13.80 6.61
N GLY A 63 5.59 -12.56 6.78
CA GLY A 63 6.76 -12.26 7.61
C GLY A 63 8.08 -12.23 6.85
N PHE A 64 8.10 -11.91 5.55
CA PHE A 64 9.31 -11.89 4.71
C PHE A 64 10.44 -11.01 5.27
N HIS A 65 10.13 -9.81 5.77
CA HIS A 65 11.15 -8.95 6.40
C HIS A 65 11.72 -9.57 7.69
N ARG A 66 10.87 -10.22 8.50
CA ARG A 66 11.32 -10.96 9.71
C ARG A 66 12.18 -12.15 9.34
N SER A 67 11.79 -12.91 8.33
CA SER A 67 12.57 -14.03 7.82
C SER A 67 13.96 -13.57 7.34
N GLU A 68 14.04 -12.44 6.64
CA GLU A 68 15.33 -11.90 6.19
C GLU A 68 16.18 -11.38 7.36
N ALA A 69 15.56 -10.72 8.35
CA ALA A 69 16.26 -10.33 9.59
C ALA A 69 16.81 -11.54 10.35
N ILE A 70 16.04 -12.62 10.45
CA ILE A 70 16.50 -13.88 11.07
C ILE A 70 17.67 -14.47 10.31
N LYS A 71 17.68 -14.46 8.97
CA LYS A 71 18.86 -14.91 8.18
C LYS A 71 20.10 -14.09 8.51
N GLN A 72 19.96 -12.75 8.60
CA GLN A 72 21.10 -11.89 8.98
C GLN A 72 21.59 -12.17 10.41
N ILE A 73 20.67 -12.39 11.36
CA ILE A 73 21.03 -12.76 12.73
C ILE A 73 21.81 -14.08 12.75
N ARG A 74 21.33 -15.11 12.07
CA ARG A 74 21.98 -16.43 11.99
C ARG A 74 23.38 -16.35 11.35
N ALA A 75 23.53 -15.52 10.32
CA ALA A 75 24.82 -15.31 9.66
C ALA A 75 25.87 -14.69 10.61
N LYS A 76 25.44 -13.80 11.52
CA LYS A 76 26.29 -13.12 12.49
C LYS A 76 26.46 -13.92 13.80
N ASN A 77 25.44 -14.72 14.16
CA ASN A 77 25.37 -15.44 15.44
C ASN A 77 24.93 -16.89 15.17
N PRO A 78 25.86 -17.79 14.80
CA PRO A 78 25.55 -19.20 14.56
C PRO A 78 24.87 -19.85 15.78
N GLY A 79 23.81 -20.60 15.54
CA GLY A 79 23.01 -21.24 16.59
C GLY A 79 21.81 -20.41 17.08
N TYR A 80 21.74 -19.12 16.72
CA TYR A 80 20.56 -18.30 17.02
C TYR A 80 19.47 -18.54 15.99
N PHE A 81 18.22 -18.70 16.45
CA PHE A 81 17.05 -18.91 15.60
C PHE A 81 17.17 -20.07 14.60
N ASP A 82 17.87 -21.15 15.00
CA ASP A 82 17.86 -22.40 14.22
C ASP A 82 16.44 -22.97 14.12
N ARG A 83 15.62 -22.67 15.12
CA ARG A 83 14.17 -22.92 15.10
C ARG A 83 13.44 -21.64 15.41
N VAL A 84 12.24 -21.48 14.83
CA VAL A 84 11.41 -20.28 14.93
C VAL A 84 9.94 -20.64 15.15
N ASP A 85 9.23 -19.76 15.82
CA ASP A 85 7.78 -19.88 15.95
C ASP A 85 7.09 -19.61 14.62
N VAL A 86 6.25 -20.52 14.21
CA VAL A 86 5.47 -20.42 12.97
C VAL A 86 3.99 -20.67 13.22
N ARG A 87 3.15 -19.93 12.49
CA ARG A 87 1.74 -20.25 12.31
C ARG A 87 1.59 -21.05 11.03
N VAL A 88 1.27 -22.33 11.15
CA VAL A 88 1.08 -23.22 10.01
C VAL A 88 -0.33 -23.09 9.47
N VAL A 89 -0.43 -22.76 8.19
CA VAL A 89 -1.71 -22.70 7.47
C VAL A 89 -1.76 -23.79 6.41
N ALA A 90 -2.97 -24.22 6.07
CA ALA A 90 -3.26 -25.11 4.96
C ALA A 90 -4.37 -24.55 4.12
N GLY A 91 -4.34 -24.81 2.84
CA GLY A 91 -5.32 -24.39 1.85
C GLY A 91 -4.81 -24.68 0.45
N GLU A 92 -5.67 -24.46 -0.53
CA GLU A 92 -5.29 -24.57 -1.92
C GLU A 92 -4.35 -23.41 -2.32
N PRO A 93 -3.53 -23.55 -3.37
CA PRO A 93 -2.55 -22.53 -3.78
C PRO A 93 -3.17 -21.13 -4.00
N ASP A 94 -4.38 -21.06 -4.52
CA ASP A 94 -5.13 -19.81 -4.74
C ASP A 94 -5.55 -19.16 -3.40
N GLU A 95 -6.03 -19.95 -2.45
CA GLU A 95 -6.37 -19.47 -1.10
C GLU A 95 -5.12 -18.95 -0.37
N ILE A 96 -3.97 -19.60 -0.56
CA ILE A 96 -2.70 -19.17 0.05
C ILE A 96 -2.18 -17.89 -0.59
N LYS A 97 -2.32 -17.74 -1.92
CA LYS A 97 -1.97 -16.50 -2.62
C LYS A 97 -2.87 -15.33 -2.17
N ALA A 98 -4.16 -15.57 -2.00
CA ALA A 98 -5.08 -14.60 -1.44
C ALA A 98 -4.70 -14.21 0.01
N LEU A 99 -4.35 -15.20 0.85
CA LEU A 99 -3.90 -14.95 2.22
C LEU A 99 -2.61 -14.11 2.25
N ASN A 100 -1.65 -14.39 1.37
CA ASN A 100 -0.42 -13.60 1.27
C ASN A 100 -0.72 -12.13 0.99
N LEU A 101 -1.62 -11.83 0.05
CA LEU A 101 -2.07 -10.46 -0.21
C LEU A 101 -2.79 -9.87 1.00
N LYS A 102 -3.73 -10.61 1.64
CA LYS A 102 -4.48 -10.14 2.82
C LYS A 102 -3.56 -9.76 3.98
N LEU A 103 -2.53 -10.58 4.28
CA LEU A 103 -1.53 -10.29 5.32
C LEU A 103 -0.73 -9.01 5.07
N ASN A 104 -0.73 -8.51 3.82
CA ASN A 104 -0.07 -7.28 3.44
C ASN A 104 -1.06 -6.11 3.23
N ALA A 105 -2.35 -6.40 3.02
CA ALA A 105 -3.37 -5.43 2.64
C ALA A 105 -3.71 -4.41 3.74
N ASP A 106 -3.60 -4.79 5.01
CA ASP A 106 -3.93 -3.94 6.16
C ASP A 106 -2.80 -2.95 6.52
N ARG A 107 -1.72 -2.95 5.75
CA ARG A 107 -0.61 -2.01 5.96
C ARG A 107 -0.90 -0.67 5.29
N LEU A 108 -0.55 0.42 5.98
CA LEU A 108 -0.76 1.80 5.53
C LEU A 108 -0.15 2.15 4.17
N ASP A 109 0.81 1.37 3.70
CA ASP A 109 1.57 1.60 2.48
C ASP A 109 1.20 0.65 1.31
N THR A 110 0.09 -0.12 1.44
CA THR A 110 -0.38 -1.00 0.37
C THR A 110 -0.90 -0.21 -0.81
N LYS A 111 -0.33 -0.47 -1.98
CA LYS A 111 -0.66 0.23 -3.23
C LYS A 111 -1.69 -0.59 -4.04
N ILE A 112 -2.41 0.10 -4.91
CA ILE A 112 -3.36 -0.56 -5.83
C ILE A 112 -2.66 -1.62 -6.71
N THR A 113 -1.43 -1.38 -7.10
CA THR A 113 -0.61 -2.30 -7.90
C THR A 113 -0.34 -3.63 -7.20
N ASP A 114 -0.28 -3.64 -5.87
CA ASP A 114 -0.09 -4.86 -5.08
C ASP A 114 -1.27 -5.85 -5.25
N TYR A 115 -2.45 -5.34 -5.62
CA TYR A 115 -3.65 -6.14 -5.81
C TYR A 115 -3.79 -6.72 -7.22
N PHE A 116 -3.21 -6.08 -8.25
CA PHE A 116 -3.45 -6.40 -9.64
C PHE A 116 -3.21 -7.88 -9.95
N GLU A 117 -2.01 -8.35 -9.70
CA GLU A 117 -1.63 -9.73 -10.01
C GLU A 117 -2.51 -10.74 -9.27
N THR A 118 -2.72 -10.53 -7.97
CA THR A 118 -3.46 -11.49 -7.16
C THR A 118 -4.94 -11.50 -7.50
N VAL A 119 -5.58 -10.34 -7.67
CA VAL A 119 -7.02 -10.27 -8.01
C VAL A 119 -7.29 -10.89 -9.38
N VAL A 120 -6.45 -10.57 -10.39
CA VAL A 120 -6.57 -11.17 -11.73
C VAL A 120 -6.34 -12.69 -11.68
N TYR A 121 -5.34 -13.14 -10.92
CA TYR A 121 -5.06 -14.56 -10.73
C TYR A 121 -6.26 -15.29 -10.10
N LEU A 122 -6.84 -14.74 -9.03
CA LEU A 122 -7.99 -15.34 -8.34
C LEU A 122 -9.23 -15.42 -9.25
N ASN A 123 -9.48 -14.37 -10.02
CA ASN A 123 -10.57 -14.37 -11.02
C ASN A 123 -10.35 -15.46 -12.07
N ASN A 124 -9.12 -15.65 -12.55
CA ASN A 124 -8.77 -16.71 -13.50
C ASN A 124 -8.85 -18.13 -12.87
N ALA A 125 -8.70 -18.21 -11.54
CA ALA A 125 -8.91 -19.44 -10.76
C ALA A 125 -10.40 -19.66 -10.39
N ASN A 126 -11.33 -18.99 -11.09
CA ASN A 126 -12.78 -19.08 -10.93
C ASN A 126 -13.32 -18.61 -9.57
N TRP A 127 -12.63 -17.70 -8.90
CA TRP A 127 -13.24 -16.97 -7.78
C TRP A 127 -14.15 -15.88 -8.32
N SER A 128 -15.38 -15.81 -7.78
CA SER A 128 -16.25 -14.69 -8.13
C SER A 128 -15.74 -13.37 -7.54
N PRO A 129 -16.07 -12.22 -8.17
CA PRO A 129 -15.70 -10.90 -7.63
C PRO A 129 -16.17 -10.70 -6.18
N GLU A 130 -17.36 -11.22 -5.82
CA GLU A 130 -17.91 -11.14 -4.48
C GLU A 130 -17.05 -11.94 -3.47
N ARG A 131 -16.64 -13.16 -3.84
CA ARG A 131 -15.76 -13.99 -3.01
C ARG A 131 -14.40 -13.32 -2.78
N ILE A 132 -13.83 -12.72 -3.82
CA ILE A 132 -12.56 -11.98 -3.73
C ILE A 132 -12.74 -10.75 -2.83
N ALA A 133 -13.82 -10.00 -3.01
CA ALA A 133 -14.16 -8.81 -2.24
C ALA A 133 -14.32 -9.13 -0.74
N GLU A 134 -15.11 -10.14 -0.43
CA GLU A 134 -15.31 -10.61 0.95
C GLU A 134 -13.98 -11.06 1.59
N PHE A 135 -13.18 -11.83 0.87
CA PHE A 135 -11.90 -12.32 1.39
C PHE A 135 -10.89 -11.19 1.68
N LEU A 136 -10.84 -10.18 0.81
CA LEU A 136 -9.90 -9.05 0.92
C LEU A 136 -10.45 -7.85 1.70
N ASP A 137 -11.67 -7.93 2.23
CA ASP A 137 -12.38 -6.83 2.91
C ASP A 137 -12.46 -5.56 2.02
N LYS A 138 -12.86 -5.75 0.75
CA LYS A 138 -13.02 -4.69 -0.24
C LYS A 138 -14.43 -4.71 -0.84
N SER A 139 -14.83 -3.63 -1.53
CA SER A 139 -16.11 -3.63 -2.24
C SER A 139 -16.03 -4.46 -3.54
N THR A 140 -17.13 -5.12 -3.90
CA THR A 140 -17.21 -5.90 -5.15
C THR A 140 -16.92 -5.03 -6.36
N SER A 141 -17.48 -3.82 -6.41
CA SER A 141 -17.26 -2.88 -7.52
C SER A 141 -15.78 -2.50 -7.69
N TRP A 142 -15.03 -2.38 -6.60
CA TRP A 142 -13.60 -2.10 -6.67
C TRP A 142 -12.80 -3.31 -7.20
N ILE A 143 -13.19 -4.53 -6.84
CA ILE A 143 -12.59 -5.77 -7.39
C ILE A 143 -12.89 -5.89 -8.89
N GLU A 144 -14.15 -5.64 -9.30
CA GLU A 144 -14.53 -5.64 -10.72
C GLU A 144 -13.75 -4.63 -11.55
N GLU A 145 -13.50 -3.43 -11.00
CA GLU A 145 -12.63 -2.44 -11.64
C GLU A 145 -11.22 -2.97 -11.85
N ILE A 146 -10.62 -3.64 -10.87
CA ILE A 146 -9.28 -4.24 -11.01
C ILE A 146 -9.30 -5.33 -12.06
N ILE A 147 -10.27 -6.26 -12.00
CA ILE A 147 -10.41 -7.35 -12.99
C ILE A 147 -10.49 -6.78 -14.40
N ARG A 148 -11.24 -5.69 -14.58
CA ARG A 148 -11.47 -5.07 -15.89
C ARG A 148 -10.25 -4.30 -16.39
N PHE A 149 -9.61 -3.50 -15.56
CA PHE A 149 -8.61 -2.52 -16.00
C PHE A 149 -7.16 -2.95 -15.77
N ALA A 150 -6.86 -3.76 -14.75
CA ALA A 150 -5.49 -4.18 -14.47
C ALA A 150 -4.81 -4.91 -15.64
N PRO A 151 -5.48 -5.80 -16.41
CA PRO A 151 -4.86 -6.43 -17.58
C PRO A 151 -4.48 -5.46 -18.71
N MET A 152 -5.02 -4.23 -18.69
CA MET A 152 -4.74 -3.19 -19.68
C MET A 152 -3.63 -2.22 -19.26
N ILE A 153 -3.11 -2.36 -18.04
CA ILE A 153 -2.02 -1.54 -17.50
C ILE A 153 -0.70 -2.00 -18.12
N ASN A 154 -0.07 -1.14 -18.91
CA ASN A 154 1.26 -1.40 -19.44
C ASN A 154 2.36 -1.09 -18.39
N THR A 155 3.59 -1.49 -18.68
CA THR A 155 4.74 -1.32 -17.78
C THR A 155 4.94 0.15 -17.35
N GLN A 156 4.77 1.10 -18.26
CA GLN A 156 4.94 2.53 -17.97
C GLN A 156 3.86 3.05 -17.02
N MET A 157 2.60 2.66 -17.24
CA MET A 157 1.50 3.00 -16.34
C MET A 157 1.70 2.38 -14.96
N HIS A 158 2.14 1.12 -14.92
CA HIS A 158 2.41 0.40 -13.68
C HIS A 158 3.47 1.14 -12.84
N GLN A 159 4.60 1.50 -13.45
CA GLN A 159 5.65 2.28 -12.78
C GLN A 159 5.14 3.62 -12.25
N LYS A 160 4.33 4.34 -13.06
CA LYS A 160 3.76 5.63 -12.64
C LYS A 160 2.75 5.48 -11.49
N LEU A 161 1.97 4.39 -11.47
CA LEU A 161 1.08 4.05 -10.35
C LEU A 161 1.89 3.73 -9.08
N GLU A 162 2.94 2.94 -9.21
CA GLU A 162 3.82 2.61 -8.09
C GLU A 162 4.52 3.82 -7.49
N ASN A 163 4.99 4.74 -8.34
CA ASN A 163 5.64 5.98 -7.90
C ASN A 163 4.64 7.04 -7.39
N GLY A 164 3.32 6.79 -7.51
CA GLY A 164 2.28 7.76 -7.18
C GLY A 164 2.21 8.96 -8.12
N GLU A 165 2.83 8.86 -9.30
CA GLU A 165 2.78 9.86 -10.37
C GLU A 165 1.45 9.79 -11.13
N LEU A 166 0.81 8.63 -11.15
CA LEU A 166 -0.48 8.37 -11.77
C LEU A 166 -1.45 7.85 -10.70
N SER A 167 -2.65 8.41 -10.63
CA SER A 167 -3.71 7.87 -9.76
C SER A 167 -4.48 6.75 -10.48
N TRP A 168 -5.07 5.83 -9.71
CA TRP A 168 -5.89 4.74 -10.27
C TRP A 168 -7.04 5.26 -11.13
N ASN A 169 -7.76 6.30 -10.67
CA ASN A 169 -8.85 6.88 -11.43
C ASN A 169 -8.37 7.45 -12.76
N ARG A 170 -7.22 8.13 -12.75
CA ARG A 170 -6.65 8.67 -13.99
C ARG A 170 -6.17 7.56 -14.93
N ALA A 171 -5.60 6.47 -14.40
CA ALA A 171 -5.23 5.30 -15.20
C ALA A 171 -6.45 4.71 -15.92
N LYS A 172 -7.58 4.54 -15.21
CA LYS A 172 -8.84 4.08 -15.82
C LYS A 172 -9.34 5.02 -16.93
N GLU A 173 -9.31 6.34 -16.69
CA GLU A 173 -9.68 7.34 -17.71
C GLU A 173 -8.80 7.24 -18.97
N ILE A 174 -7.48 7.10 -18.80
CA ILE A 174 -6.55 6.95 -19.92
C ILE A 174 -6.90 5.68 -20.72
N ILE A 175 -7.10 4.55 -20.04
CA ILE A 175 -7.48 3.30 -20.70
C ILE A 175 -8.80 3.47 -21.46
N GLN A 176 -9.82 4.07 -20.86
CA GLN A 176 -11.11 4.29 -21.52
C GLN A 176 -10.97 5.17 -22.77
N ARG A 177 -10.18 6.24 -22.73
CA ARG A 177 -9.90 7.09 -23.90
C ARG A 177 -9.13 6.34 -24.97
N THR A 178 -8.15 5.53 -24.58
CA THR A 178 -7.39 4.69 -25.52
C THR A 178 -8.30 3.70 -26.23
N LEU A 179 -9.23 3.07 -25.53
CA LEU A 179 -10.20 2.15 -26.10
C LEU A 179 -11.23 2.82 -27.04
N GLN A 180 -11.47 4.12 -26.86
CA GLN A 180 -12.36 4.92 -27.72
C GLN A 180 -11.61 5.59 -28.89
N ALA A 181 -10.29 5.46 -28.94
CA ALA A 181 -9.50 6.04 -30.00
C ALA A 181 -9.82 5.38 -31.38
N PRO A 182 -9.68 6.12 -32.49
CA PRO A 182 -9.81 5.54 -33.82
C PRO A 182 -8.78 4.42 -34.02
N LEU A 183 -9.15 3.45 -34.85
CA LEU A 183 -8.31 2.28 -35.12
C LEU A 183 -6.91 2.69 -35.59
N GLY A 184 -5.88 2.20 -34.91
CA GLY A 184 -4.48 2.50 -35.21
C GLY A 184 -3.92 3.76 -34.52
N GLN A 185 -4.73 4.50 -33.74
CA GLN A 185 -4.30 5.68 -32.98
C GLN A 185 -4.18 5.41 -31.48
N GLU A 186 -4.47 4.21 -31.02
CA GLU A 186 -4.52 3.84 -29.59
C GLU A 186 -3.18 4.13 -28.90
N VAL A 187 -2.07 3.77 -29.53
CA VAL A 187 -0.72 4.01 -28.96
C VAL A 187 -0.40 5.50 -28.89
N ALA A 188 -0.78 6.27 -29.93
CA ALA A 188 -0.54 7.72 -29.94
C ALA A 188 -1.35 8.42 -28.83
N VAL A 189 -2.64 8.08 -28.69
CA VAL A 189 -3.52 8.60 -27.63
C VAL A 189 -2.97 8.23 -26.26
N LEU A 190 -2.54 6.98 -26.05
CA LEU A 190 -1.97 6.54 -24.80
C LEU A 190 -0.72 7.35 -24.44
N GLN A 191 0.21 7.54 -25.38
CA GLN A 191 1.44 8.30 -25.14
C GLN A 191 1.15 9.78 -24.87
N GLU A 192 0.24 10.37 -25.62
CA GLU A 192 -0.21 11.75 -25.39
C GLU A 192 -0.81 11.92 -23.99
N GLU A 193 -1.71 11.03 -23.58
CA GLU A 193 -2.36 11.08 -22.26
C GLU A 193 -1.38 10.82 -21.10
N LEU A 194 -0.36 9.98 -21.29
CA LEU A 194 0.69 9.73 -20.31
C LEU A 194 1.72 10.86 -20.22
N THR A 195 1.95 11.59 -21.32
CA THR A 195 2.87 12.74 -21.36
C THR A 195 2.19 14.03 -20.97
N LYS A 196 0.86 14.13 -21.10
CA LYS A 196 0.11 15.24 -20.49
C LYS A 196 0.48 15.21 -19.01
N GLN A 197 1.46 16.05 -18.63
CA GLN A 197 1.67 16.34 -17.23
C GLN A 197 0.29 16.57 -16.66
N GLN A 198 -0.11 15.71 -15.73
CA GLN A 198 -1.14 16.16 -14.82
C GLN A 198 -0.55 17.47 -14.29
N SER A 199 -1.02 18.58 -14.81
CA SER A 199 -1.03 19.77 -14.01
C SER A 199 -1.79 19.26 -12.78
N ARG A 200 -1.03 18.82 -11.76
CA ARG A 200 -1.59 18.77 -10.42
C ARG A 200 -2.11 20.17 -10.28
N THR A 201 -3.37 20.36 -10.55
CA THR A 201 -4.10 21.39 -9.89
C THR A 201 -3.92 21.02 -8.43
N VAL A 202 -2.80 21.49 -7.87
CA VAL A 202 -2.68 21.69 -6.44
C VAL A 202 -3.97 22.43 -6.16
N ARG A 203 -4.96 21.70 -5.65
CA ARG A 203 -6.24 22.33 -5.32
C ARG A 203 -5.82 23.46 -4.43
N PRO A 204 -6.08 24.71 -4.83
CA PRO A 204 -5.62 25.84 -4.04
C PRO A 204 -6.10 25.56 -2.63
N LEU A 205 -5.21 25.74 -1.65
CA LEU A 205 -5.55 25.56 -0.26
C LEU A 205 -6.81 26.41 -0.02
N ASN A 206 -7.95 25.77 0.13
CA ASN A 206 -9.20 26.46 0.37
C ASN A 206 -9.57 26.31 1.85
N TYR A 207 -10.50 27.13 2.28
CA TYR A 207 -11.03 27.13 3.64
C TYR A 207 -11.36 25.70 4.14
N ARG A 208 -12.00 24.85 3.31
CA ARG A 208 -12.41 23.50 3.73
C ARG A 208 -11.23 22.57 3.97
N SER A 209 -10.18 22.63 3.15
CA SER A 209 -8.99 21.80 3.33
C SER A 209 -8.19 22.25 4.55
N ALA A 210 -8.05 23.57 4.77
CA ALA A 210 -7.41 24.11 5.96
C ALA A 210 -8.16 23.72 7.24
N LEU A 211 -9.48 23.91 7.28
CA LEU A 211 -10.32 23.52 8.42
C LEU A 211 -10.22 22.00 8.71
N GLY A 212 -10.24 21.17 7.67
CA GLY A 212 -10.07 19.72 7.80
C GLY A 212 -8.73 19.34 8.43
N HIS A 213 -7.65 20.06 8.10
CA HIS A 213 -6.33 19.84 8.68
C HIS A 213 -6.31 20.21 10.17
N PHE A 214 -6.81 21.40 10.53
CA PHE A 214 -6.85 21.83 11.94
C PHE A 214 -7.75 20.94 12.80
N ASN A 215 -8.87 20.47 12.27
CA ASN A 215 -9.73 19.52 12.97
C ASN A 215 -9.01 18.19 13.25
N LYS A 216 -8.17 17.71 12.33
CA LYS A 216 -7.35 16.52 12.56
C LYS A 216 -6.29 16.72 13.64
N ILE A 217 -5.58 17.86 13.61
CA ILE A 217 -4.62 18.20 14.66
C ILE A 217 -5.33 18.26 16.02
N LYS A 218 -6.48 18.92 16.09
CA LYS A 218 -7.28 18.99 17.32
C LYS A 218 -7.67 17.61 17.86
N GLN A 219 -7.99 16.66 16.98
CA GLN A 219 -8.34 15.29 17.37
C GLN A 219 -7.13 14.47 17.82
N SER A 220 -5.99 14.61 17.13
CA SER A 220 -4.78 13.81 17.40
C SER A 220 -3.91 14.39 18.52
N ASN A 221 -3.85 15.72 18.64
CA ASN A 221 -3.07 16.41 19.65
C ASN A 221 -3.71 17.77 20.03
N PRO A 222 -4.72 17.76 20.92
CA PRO A 222 -5.49 18.95 21.27
C PRO A 222 -4.67 20.03 21.99
N HIS A 223 -3.51 19.68 22.52
CA HIS A 223 -2.61 20.61 23.26
C HIS A 223 -1.50 21.19 22.38
N THR A 224 -1.53 20.96 21.05
CA THR A 224 -0.57 21.59 20.13
C THR A 224 -0.78 23.10 20.12
N THR A 225 0.30 23.86 20.37
CA THR A 225 0.32 25.33 20.36
C THR A 225 1.15 25.83 19.18
N TYR A 226 0.71 26.95 18.60
CA TYR A 226 1.43 27.66 17.54
C TYR A 226 1.64 29.11 17.96
N THR A 227 2.85 29.62 17.74
CA THR A 227 3.15 31.05 17.92
C THR A 227 3.09 31.71 16.54
N LEU A 228 2.22 32.67 16.38
CA LEU A 228 1.98 33.37 15.12
C LEU A 228 2.18 34.87 15.30
N ARG A 229 2.70 35.53 14.27
CA ARG A 229 2.68 37.01 14.20
C ARG A 229 1.27 37.49 13.87
N VAL A 230 0.99 38.76 14.09
CA VAL A 230 -0.35 39.33 13.91
C VAL A 230 -0.80 39.27 12.44
N ASP A 231 0.11 39.50 11.48
CA ASP A 231 -0.12 39.38 10.06
C ASP A 231 -0.42 37.92 9.63
N GLU A 232 0.35 36.98 10.14
CA GLU A 232 0.16 35.55 9.94
C GLU A 232 -1.19 35.06 10.49
N LEU A 233 -1.54 35.55 11.70
CA LEU A 233 -2.85 35.26 12.29
C LEU A 233 -3.99 35.83 11.46
N SER A 234 -3.83 37.07 10.94
CA SER A 234 -4.81 37.69 10.05
C SER A 234 -5.03 36.87 8.79
N SER A 235 -3.95 36.46 8.11
CA SER A 235 -4.01 35.61 6.91
C SER A 235 -4.67 34.25 7.21
N LEU A 236 -4.32 33.63 8.34
CA LEU A 236 -4.93 32.38 8.78
C LEU A 236 -6.43 32.52 9.02
N LEU A 237 -6.86 33.57 9.72
CA LEU A 237 -8.27 33.82 10.00
C LEU A 237 -9.09 34.06 8.70
N LYS A 238 -8.57 34.84 7.75
CA LYS A 238 -9.21 35.05 6.45
C LYS A 238 -9.40 33.73 5.69
N VAL A 239 -8.36 32.88 5.65
CA VAL A 239 -8.42 31.57 4.98
C VAL A 239 -9.43 30.64 5.69
N LEU A 240 -9.42 30.58 7.02
CA LEU A 240 -10.37 29.77 7.80
C LEU A 240 -11.81 30.25 7.67
N GLN A 241 -12.04 31.53 7.57
CA GLN A 241 -13.39 32.11 7.36
C GLN A 241 -13.87 31.92 5.92
N GLY A 242 -12.98 31.63 4.99
CA GLY A 242 -13.29 31.45 3.57
C GLY A 242 -13.71 32.75 2.87
N LYS A 243 -13.38 33.90 3.42
CA LYS A 243 -13.77 35.23 2.90
C LYS A 243 -12.58 36.19 2.92
N GLY A 244 -12.43 36.95 1.83
CA GLY A 244 -11.48 38.06 1.75
C GLY A 244 -10.00 37.67 1.80
N TYR A 245 -9.64 36.42 1.53
CA TYR A 245 -8.27 35.99 1.39
C TYR A 245 -7.80 36.05 -0.07
N ASN A 246 -6.51 36.28 -0.26
CA ASN A 246 -5.84 36.30 -1.55
C ASN A 246 -4.74 35.21 -1.62
N ASP A 247 -4.00 35.15 -2.74
CA ASP A 247 -2.90 34.17 -2.91
C ASP A 247 -1.75 34.38 -1.94
N GLU A 248 -1.51 35.61 -1.49
CA GLU A 248 -0.49 35.93 -0.49
C GLU A 248 -0.87 35.37 0.89
N ASP A 249 -2.14 35.57 1.30
CA ASP A 249 -2.67 34.94 2.53
C ASP A 249 -2.55 33.42 2.48
N LEU A 250 -2.86 32.80 1.33
CA LEU A 250 -2.71 31.37 1.14
C LEU A 250 -1.25 30.90 1.23
N ASN A 251 -0.33 31.65 0.65
CA ASN A 251 1.11 31.33 0.70
C ASN A 251 1.66 31.48 2.11
N THR A 252 1.21 32.49 2.87
CA THR A 252 1.55 32.66 4.29
C THR A 252 1.09 31.45 5.10
N VAL A 253 -0.16 31.03 4.93
CA VAL A 253 -0.68 29.84 5.64
C VAL A 253 0.05 28.57 5.24
N LYS A 254 0.44 28.42 3.97
CA LYS A 254 1.26 27.28 3.49
C LYS A 254 2.65 27.25 4.12
N SER A 255 3.28 28.41 4.29
CA SER A 255 4.62 28.51 4.92
C SER A 255 4.57 28.17 6.41
N LEU A 256 3.51 28.54 7.09
CA LEU A 256 3.29 28.25 8.51
C LEU A 256 2.96 26.77 8.78
N PHE A 257 2.31 26.12 7.82
CA PHE A 257 1.83 24.74 7.94
C PHE A 257 2.22 23.91 6.71
N PRO A 258 3.52 23.59 6.53
CA PRO A 258 4.01 22.84 5.37
C PRO A 258 3.32 21.49 5.17
N ASP A 259 2.88 20.87 6.27
CA ASP A 259 2.16 19.59 6.25
C ASP A 259 0.76 19.67 5.59
N LEU A 260 0.19 20.86 5.46
CA LEU A 260 -1.04 21.07 4.69
C LEU A 260 -0.89 20.65 3.23
N LEU A 261 0.33 20.73 2.69
CA LEU A 261 0.65 20.37 1.31
C LEU A 261 1.12 18.92 1.14
N GLN A 262 1.70 18.32 2.19
CA GLN A 262 2.28 16.98 2.08
C GLN A 262 1.23 15.86 2.17
N LYS A 263 0.08 16.10 2.78
CA LYS A 263 -0.98 15.09 2.97
C LYS A 263 -1.93 14.89 1.79
N GLU A 264 -1.82 15.66 0.73
CA GLU A 264 -2.54 15.37 -0.54
C GLU A 264 -1.91 14.21 -1.33
N LYS A 265 -0.82 13.59 -0.85
CA LYS A 265 -0.14 12.47 -1.52
C LYS A 265 -0.74 11.09 -1.27
N ALA A 266 -1.71 10.96 -0.40
CA ALA A 266 -2.41 9.70 -0.19
C ALA A 266 -3.86 9.81 -0.69
N PRO A 267 -4.27 9.11 -1.76
CA PRO A 267 -5.68 8.97 -2.06
C PRO A 267 -6.33 8.27 -0.88
N ARG A 268 -7.36 8.87 -0.31
CA ARG A 268 -8.22 8.17 0.64
C ARG A 268 -8.87 7.02 -0.11
N ALA A 269 -8.56 5.78 0.32
CA ALA A 269 -9.45 4.68 0.06
C ALA A 269 -10.78 5.02 0.74
N SER A 270 -11.78 5.31 -0.06
CA SER A 270 -13.20 5.31 0.33
C SER A 270 -13.79 4.00 -0.08
#